data_6d11e2a3f2db2e74511050e6c0876de9
#
_entry.id   6d11e2a3f2db2e74511050e6c0876de9
#
_cell.length_a   1.000
_cell.length_b   1.000
_cell.length_c   1.000
_cell.angle_alpha   90.00
_cell.angle_beta   90.00
_cell.angle_gamma   90.00
#
_symmetry.space_group_name_H-M   'P 1'
#
loop_
_entity.id
_entity.type
_entity.pdbx_description
1 polymer ?
#
loop_
_entity_poly.entity_id
_entity_poly.type
_entity_poly.pdbx_seq_one_letter_code
_entity_poly.pdbx_strand_id
1 'polypeptide(L)'
;MTPRAVARALAGRLATHSIEDAGIEAEVLVRYATGLSREALYAGEPACTGDLEQLARRRIAGEPLAYITGTREFYGHTLSVTSDVLIPRQETEILVEVALAELEAAPGFSVADVGTGSACIATAIALGRKDRGRTVGIDFSVPALRVAHRNTRRLSADVQLVQSDLAFALGGVDVIVANLPYVPSATIATLAREVRDREPLLAFDGGVDGLDLIRRLIDDCATRLRPRLLALECDPHQAHPIIEALLNGGAHDVAVQKDFAGRDRVVTGRWGREA
;
A
#
# COMPACT_ATOMS: atom_id res chain seq x y z
N MET A 1 14.31 -6.20 34.98
CA MET A 1 13.56 -7.18 34.15
C MET A 1 14.27 -7.30 32.81
N THR A 2 14.42 -8.52 32.25
CA THR A 2 14.96 -8.62 30.88
C THR A 2 13.99 -8.07 29.86
N PRO A 3 14.45 -7.53 28.71
CA PRO A 3 13.56 -7.02 27.66
C PRO A 3 12.51 -8.04 27.20
N ARG A 4 12.87 -9.34 27.19
CA ARG A 4 11.93 -10.42 26.89
C ARG A 4 10.82 -10.57 27.95
N ALA A 5 11.15 -10.41 29.23
CA ALA A 5 10.14 -10.42 30.30
C ALA A 5 9.21 -9.19 30.21
N VAL A 6 9.76 -8.04 29.83
CA VAL A 6 8.99 -6.81 29.56
C VAL A 6 8.04 -7.00 28.38
N ALA A 7 8.52 -7.60 27.28
CA ALA A 7 7.67 -7.89 26.11
C ALA A 7 6.50 -8.82 26.47
N ARG A 8 6.75 -9.87 27.27
CA ARG A 8 5.70 -10.78 27.75
C ARG A 8 4.65 -10.06 28.61
N ALA A 9 5.09 -9.20 29.53
CA ALA A 9 4.18 -8.43 30.38
C ALA A 9 3.34 -7.44 29.54
N LEU A 10 3.97 -6.78 28.57
CA LEU A 10 3.28 -5.89 27.63
C LEU A 10 2.26 -6.66 26.77
N ALA A 11 2.62 -7.85 26.26
CA ALA A 11 1.71 -8.69 25.48
C ALA A 11 0.43 -9.02 26.26
N GLY A 12 0.55 -9.41 27.53
CA GLY A 12 -0.61 -9.64 28.41
C GLY A 12 -1.50 -8.40 28.53
N ARG A 13 -0.89 -7.22 28.66
CA ARG A 13 -1.61 -5.95 28.75
C ARG A 13 -2.29 -5.57 27.42
N LEU A 14 -1.64 -5.74 26.28
CA LEU A 14 -2.22 -5.47 24.97
C LEU A 14 -3.41 -6.41 24.68
N ALA A 15 -3.29 -7.69 25.06
CA ALA A 15 -4.36 -8.67 24.89
C ALA A 15 -5.63 -8.29 25.68
N THR A 16 -5.52 -7.69 26.87
CA THR A 16 -6.71 -7.20 27.63
C THR A 16 -7.43 -6.05 26.94
N HIS A 17 -6.82 -5.43 25.92
CA HIS A 17 -7.41 -4.36 25.10
C HIS A 17 -7.79 -4.84 23.69
N SER A 18 -8.00 -6.15 23.51
CA SER A 18 -8.44 -6.78 22.26
C SER A 18 -7.51 -6.55 21.06
N ILE A 19 -6.22 -6.45 21.31
CA ILE A 19 -5.20 -6.44 20.25
C ILE A 19 -4.88 -7.89 19.90
N GLU A 20 -5.24 -8.32 18.68
CA GLU A 20 -5.19 -9.72 18.25
C GLU A 20 -3.75 -10.27 18.28
N ASP A 21 -2.80 -9.54 17.70
CA ASP A 21 -1.38 -9.93 17.61
C ASP A 21 -0.54 -9.40 18.79
N ALA A 22 -1.14 -9.32 19.99
CA ALA A 22 -0.53 -8.70 21.16
C ALA A 22 0.90 -9.14 21.46
N GLY A 23 1.22 -10.43 21.21
CA GLY A 23 2.57 -10.97 21.41
C GLY A 23 3.60 -10.41 20.46
N ILE A 24 3.24 -10.36 19.17
CA ILE A 24 4.10 -9.83 18.10
C ILE A 24 4.26 -8.32 18.27
N GLU A 25 3.16 -7.62 18.51
CA GLU A 25 3.19 -6.17 18.67
C GLU A 25 3.98 -5.71 19.89
N ALA A 26 3.88 -6.43 21.02
CA ALA A 26 4.67 -6.15 22.21
C ALA A 26 6.17 -6.33 21.94
N GLU A 27 6.55 -7.37 21.19
CA GLU A 27 7.95 -7.59 20.78
C GLU A 27 8.45 -6.42 19.93
N VAL A 28 7.67 -6.00 18.94
CA VAL A 28 8.02 -4.87 18.06
C VAL A 28 8.17 -3.58 18.86
N LEU A 29 7.25 -3.28 19.76
CA LEU A 29 7.30 -2.07 20.60
C LEU A 29 8.53 -2.07 21.52
N VAL A 30 8.85 -3.21 22.15
CA VAL A 30 10.05 -3.32 23.00
C VAL A 30 11.31 -3.16 22.16
N ARG A 31 11.40 -3.79 21.01
CA ARG A 31 12.55 -3.63 20.09
C ARG A 31 12.69 -2.19 19.62
N TYR A 32 11.60 -1.56 19.28
CA TYR A 32 11.60 -0.14 18.88
C TYR A 32 12.09 0.77 20.02
N ALA A 33 11.61 0.57 21.24
CA ALA A 33 12.00 1.35 22.41
C ALA A 33 13.46 1.13 22.85
N THR A 34 14.00 -0.06 22.60
CA THR A 34 15.34 -0.45 23.07
C THR A 34 16.41 -0.40 21.99
N GLY A 35 16.03 -0.37 20.71
CA GLY A 35 16.94 -0.51 19.57
C GLY A 35 17.49 -1.93 19.37
N LEU A 36 17.02 -2.94 20.14
CA LEU A 36 17.51 -4.30 20.04
C LEU A 36 17.05 -4.99 18.76
N SER A 37 17.93 -5.82 18.19
CA SER A 37 17.53 -6.78 17.17
C SER A 37 16.62 -7.86 17.80
N ARG A 38 15.98 -8.68 16.96
CA ARG A 38 15.15 -9.79 17.44
C ARG A 38 16.01 -10.81 18.20
N GLU A 39 17.18 -11.13 17.67
CA GLU A 39 18.15 -12.06 18.24
C GLU A 39 18.61 -11.56 19.62
N ALA A 40 18.99 -10.29 19.74
CA ALA A 40 19.44 -9.67 20.98
C ALA A 40 18.33 -9.67 22.07
N LEU A 41 17.08 -9.42 21.67
CA LEU A 41 15.92 -9.53 22.57
C LEU A 41 15.80 -10.94 23.15
N TYR A 42 15.93 -11.97 22.29
CA TYR A 42 15.81 -13.36 22.71
C TYR A 42 17.04 -13.87 23.47
N ALA A 43 18.23 -13.34 23.18
CA ALA A 43 19.44 -13.58 23.95
C ALA A 43 19.37 -12.98 25.38
N GLY A 44 18.40 -12.09 25.61
CA GLY A 44 18.19 -11.45 26.90
C GLY A 44 19.17 -10.34 27.21
N GLU A 45 19.72 -9.70 26.16
CA GLU A 45 20.62 -8.57 26.32
C GLU A 45 19.94 -7.45 27.12
N PRO A 46 20.66 -6.85 28.10
CA PRO A 46 20.09 -5.79 28.90
C PRO A 46 19.91 -4.53 28.05
N ALA A 47 18.77 -3.86 28.20
CA ALA A 47 18.50 -2.59 27.54
C ALA A 47 17.59 -1.71 28.38
N CYS A 48 17.70 -0.41 28.20
CA CYS A 48 16.78 0.56 28.77
C CYS A 48 15.50 0.60 27.94
N THR A 49 14.36 0.45 28.56
CA THR A 49 13.05 0.42 27.90
C THR A 49 12.48 1.82 27.58
N GLY A 50 13.22 2.88 27.89
CA GLY A 50 12.90 4.27 27.52
C GLY A 50 11.41 4.61 27.61
N ASP A 51 10.85 5.08 26.51
CA ASP A 51 9.46 5.55 26.39
C ASP A 51 8.42 4.43 26.14
N LEU A 52 8.75 3.17 26.44
CA LEU A 52 7.87 2.01 26.15
C LEU A 52 6.45 2.19 26.70
N GLU A 53 6.31 2.77 27.87
CA GLU A 53 5.00 3.03 28.48
C GLU A 53 4.17 4.02 27.63
N GLN A 54 4.80 5.03 27.07
CA GLN A 54 4.13 5.99 26.17
C GLN A 54 3.72 5.29 24.87
N LEU A 55 4.60 4.47 24.28
CA LEU A 55 4.30 3.72 23.06
C LEU A 55 3.13 2.74 23.29
N ALA A 56 3.15 2.04 24.42
CA ALA A 56 2.05 1.14 24.79
C ALA A 56 0.72 1.86 24.96
N ARG A 57 0.69 3.05 25.57
CA ARG A 57 -0.52 3.87 25.70
C ARG A 57 -1.05 4.31 24.33
N ARG A 58 -0.19 4.74 23.42
CA ARG A 58 -0.57 5.09 22.05
C ARG A 58 -1.24 3.91 21.35
N ARG A 59 -0.65 2.71 21.44
CA ARG A 59 -1.21 1.50 20.83
C ARG A 59 -2.57 1.12 21.44
N ILE A 60 -2.70 1.15 22.75
CA ILE A 60 -3.97 0.90 23.47
C ILE A 60 -5.04 1.93 23.08
N ALA A 61 -4.65 3.18 22.82
CA ALA A 61 -5.56 4.22 22.32
C ALA A 61 -5.99 4.01 20.85
N GLY A 62 -5.56 2.91 20.20
CA GLY A 62 -5.94 2.54 18.83
C GLY A 62 -5.05 3.17 17.75
N GLU A 63 -3.86 3.68 18.10
CA GLU A 63 -2.92 4.11 17.08
C GLU A 63 -2.27 2.88 16.43
N PRO A 64 -2.24 2.78 15.09
CA PRO A 64 -1.63 1.65 14.39
C PRO A 64 -0.15 1.49 14.75
N LEU A 65 0.29 0.23 14.93
CA LEU A 65 1.69 -0.06 15.26
C LEU A 65 2.67 0.57 14.27
N ALA A 66 2.33 0.55 12.97
CA ALA A 66 3.15 1.13 11.92
C ALA A 66 3.34 2.65 12.08
N TYR A 67 2.33 3.38 12.55
CA TYR A 67 2.46 4.82 12.82
C TYR A 67 3.24 5.09 14.10
N ILE A 68 3.14 4.21 15.10
CA ILE A 68 3.92 4.31 16.34
C ILE A 68 5.42 4.13 16.05
N THR A 69 5.77 3.15 15.22
CA THR A 69 7.17 2.85 14.83
C THR A 69 7.66 3.72 13.67
N GLY A 70 6.72 4.37 12.95
CA GLY A 70 7.02 5.20 11.78
C GLY A 70 7.41 4.39 10.54
N THR A 71 7.28 3.05 10.57
CA THR A 71 7.72 2.18 9.47
C THR A 71 6.78 1.00 9.22
N ARG A 72 6.77 0.55 7.95
CA ARG A 72 6.10 -0.67 7.49
C ARG A 72 6.98 -1.39 6.48
N GLU A 73 7.08 -2.70 6.60
CA GLU A 73 7.71 -3.54 5.58
C GLU A 73 6.71 -3.82 4.45
N PHE A 74 7.17 -3.72 3.20
CA PHE A 74 6.42 -4.03 2.00
C PHE A 74 7.39 -4.49 0.91
N TYR A 75 7.14 -5.63 0.32
CA TYR A 75 7.94 -6.24 -0.76
C TYR A 75 9.44 -6.30 -0.43
N GLY A 76 9.77 -6.69 0.79
CA GLY A 76 11.15 -6.75 1.28
C GLY A 76 11.83 -5.39 1.57
N HIS A 77 11.10 -4.29 1.47
CA HIS A 77 11.61 -2.95 1.74
C HIS A 77 10.93 -2.33 2.96
N THR A 78 11.72 -1.74 3.86
CA THR A 78 11.17 -0.97 5.00
C THR A 78 10.81 0.43 4.51
N LEU A 79 9.54 0.81 4.59
CA LEU A 79 9.02 2.13 4.19
C LEU A 79 8.68 2.97 5.41
N SER A 80 8.90 4.27 5.33
CA SER A 80 8.38 5.23 6.30
C SER A 80 6.89 5.44 6.05
N VAL A 81 6.11 5.47 7.12
CA VAL A 81 4.67 5.74 7.07
C VAL A 81 4.27 6.75 8.15
N THR A 82 3.27 7.57 7.85
CA THR A 82 2.64 8.53 8.76
C THR A 82 1.13 8.50 8.53
N SER A 83 0.37 9.18 9.38
CA SER A 83 -1.08 9.35 9.19
C SER A 83 -1.48 10.07 7.89
N ASP A 84 -0.51 10.49 7.06
CA ASP A 84 -0.77 11.09 5.75
C ASP A 84 -0.95 10.04 4.63
N VAL A 85 -0.66 8.75 4.88
CA VAL A 85 -0.70 7.68 3.89
C VAL A 85 -1.36 6.43 4.45
N LEU A 86 -1.99 5.64 3.57
CA LEU A 86 -2.42 4.28 3.89
C LEU A 86 -1.20 3.44 4.30
N ILE A 87 -1.34 2.64 5.34
CA ILE A 87 -0.33 1.65 5.71
C ILE A 87 -0.30 0.57 4.63
N PRO A 88 0.85 0.30 3.96
CA PRO A 88 0.94 -0.71 2.92
C PRO A 88 0.41 -2.07 3.37
N ARG A 89 -0.45 -2.71 2.54
CA ARG A 89 -1.06 -4.02 2.78
C ARG A 89 -0.30 -5.09 2.00
N GLN A 90 -0.26 -6.29 2.54
CA GLN A 90 0.45 -7.41 1.91
C GLN A 90 -0.20 -7.82 0.57
N GLU A 91 -1.53 -7.76 0.49
CA GLU A 91 -2.28 -8.07 -0.73
C GLU A 91 -1.89 -7.17 -1.91
N THR A 92 -1.49 -5.94 -1.63
CA THR A 92 -1.05 -4.96 -2.63
C THR A 92 0.25 -5.38 -3.35
N GLU A 93 1.02 -6.32 -2.79
CA GLU A 93 2.24 -6.86 -3.42
C GLU A 93 1.94 -7.56 -4.76
N ILE A 94 0.71 -8.03 -4.97
CA ILE A 94 0.25 -8.61 -6.24
C ILE A 94 0.34 -7.59 -7.38
N LEU A 95 0.04 -6.32 -7.13
CA LEU A 95 0.20 -5.26 -8.14
C LEU A 95 1.66 -5.12 -8.59
N VAL A 96 2.60 -5.26 -7.66
CA VAL A 96 4.04 -5.22 -7.97
C VAL A 96 4.42 -6.41 -8.85
N GLU A 97 3.98 -7.62 -8.50
CA GLU A 97 4.25 -8.84 -9.28
C GLU A 97 3.70 -8.75 -10.69
N VAL A 98 2.45 -8.29 -10.84
CA VAL A 98 1.80 -8.10 -12.15
C VAL A 98 2.57 -7.09 -13.00
N ALA A 99 2.98 -5.97 -12.42
CA ALA A 99 3.74 -4.94 -13.14
C ALA A 99 5.13 -5.45 -13.55
N LEU A 100 5.85 -6.10 -12.64
CA LEU A 100 7.19 -6.62 -12.93
C LEU A 100 7.18 -7.70 -14.02
N ALA A 101 6.18 -8.59 -14.02
CA ALA A 101 6.01 -9.59 -15.08
C ALA A 101 5.79 -8.93 -16.45
N GLU A 102 4.98 -7.87 -16.53
CA GLU A 102 4.78 -7.12 -17.78
C GLU A 102 6.06 -6.41 -18.24
N LEU A 103 6.79 -5.78 -17.31
CA LEU A 103 8.04 -5.08 -17.62
C LEU A 103 9.18 -6.03 -18.01
N GLU A 104 9.20 -7.25 -17.49
CA GLU A 104 10.18 -8.26 -17.91
C GLU A 104 9.90 -8.75 -19.35
N ALA A 105 8.63 -8.87 -19.73
CA ALA A 105 8.23 -9.23 -21.07
C ALA A 105 8.48 -8.10 -22.10
N ALA A 106 8.50 -6.85 -21.67
CA ALA A 106 8.67 -5.68 -22.53
C ALA A 106 9.59 -4.62 -21.87
N PRO A 107 10.91 -4.83 -21.91
CA PRO A 107 11.87 -3.89 -21.33
C PRO A 107 11.76 -2.49 -21.93
N GLY A 108 11.95 -1.46 -21.10
CA GLY A 108 11.88 -0.05 -21.49
C GLY A 108 10.49 0.58 -21.32
N PHE A 109 9.46 -0.20 -21.01
CA PHE A 109 8.14 0.34 -20.77
C PHE A 109 8.11 1.27 -19.55
N SER A 110 7.30 2.32 -19.68
CA SER A 110 6.98 3.23 -18.58
C SER A 110 5.86 2.65 -17.72
N VAL A 111 5.96 2.87 -16.41
CA VAL A 111 4.92 2.47 -15.46
C VAL A 111 4.50 3.65 -14.60
N ALA A 112 3.20 3.77 -14.33
CA ALA A 112 2.64 4.73 -13.40
C ALA A 112 1.89 4.01 -12.27
N ASP A 113 2.18 4.41 -11.03
CA ASP A 113 1.47 4.04 -9.82
C ASP A 113 0.52 5.19 -9.46
N VAL A 114 -0.77 4.99 -9.69
CA VAL A 114 -1.81 6.02 -9.50
C VAL A 114 -2.46 5.84 -8.12
N GLY A 115 -2.42 6.91 -7.31
CA GLY A 115 -2.71 6.84 -5.89
C GLY A 115 -1.53 6.28 -5.10
N THR A 116 -0.32 6.75 -5.39
CA THR A 116 0.94 6.14 -4.94
C THR A 116 1.12 6.14 -3.41
N GLY A 117 0.43 7.01 -2.68
CA GLY A 117 0.48 7.08 -1.22
C GLY A 117 1.90 7.20 -0.67
N SER A 118 2.36 6.18 0.03
CA SER A 118 3.75 6.08 0.52
C SER A 118 4.79 5.77 -0.57
N ALA A 119 4.37 5.59 -1.82
CA ALA A 119 5.11 5.07 -2.96
C ALA A 119 5.60 3.61 -2.76
N CYS A 120 4.86 2.80 -2.03
CA CYS A 120 5.25 1.40 -1.79
C CYS A 120 5.31 0.61 -3.10
N ILE A 121 4.28 0.69 -3.95
CA ILE A 121 4.22 0.01 -5.25
C ILE A 121 5.30 0.57 -6.19
N ALA A 122 5.30 1.89 -6.41
CA ALA A 122 6.26 2.53 -7.31
C ALA A 122 7.72 2.23 -6.92
N THR A 123 8.04 2.27 -5.61
CA THR A 123 9.38 1.96 -5.10
C THR A 123 9.76 0.50 -5.35
N ALA A 124 8.85 -0.45 -5.04
CA ALA A 124 9.10 -1.87 -5.24
C ALA A 124 9.33 -2.19 -6.73
N ILE A 125 8.53 -1.59 -7.63
CA ILE A 125 8.70 -1.73 -9.07
C ILE A 125 10.05 -1.14 -9.52
N ALA A 126 10.37 0.09 -9.10
CA ALA A 126 11.60 0.76 -9.51
C ALA A 126 12.87 0.01 -9.08
N LEU A 127 12.84 -0.63 -7.91
CA LEU A 127 13.96 -1.44 -7.40
C LEU A 127 13.98 -2.86 -7.97
N GLY A 128 12.82 -3.42 -8.32
CA GLY A 128 12.70 -4.79 -8.85
C GLY A 128 12.96 -4.91 -10.35
N ARG A 129 12.73 -3.84 -11.13
CA ARG A 129 12.94 -3.85 -12.59
C ARG A 129 14.42 -3.87 -12.96
N LYS A 130 14.76 -4.60 -14.02
CA LYS A 130 16.16 -4.76 -14.50
C LYS A 130 16.54 -3.79 -15.62
N ASP A 131 15.56 -3.08 -16.17
CA ASP A 131 15.72 -2.13 -17.26
C ASP A 131 15.77 -0.68 -16.76
N ARG A 132 15.89 0.29 -17.67
CA ARG A 132 15.93 1.73 -17.38
C ARG A 132 14.63 2.45 -17.74
N GLY A 133 13.51 1.74 -17.82
CA GLY A 133 12.23 2.36 -18.09
C GLY A 133 11.79 3.27 -16.95
N ARG A 134 10.96 4.24 -17.27
CA ARG A 134 10.51 5.28 -16.34
C ARG A 134 9.45 4.73 -15.37
N THR A 135 9.59 5.04 -14.07
CA THR A 135 8.57 4.80 -13.03
C THR A 135 8.06 6.14 -12.50
N VAL A 136 6.74 6.30 -12.47
CA VAL A 136 6.07 7.53 -12.01
C VAL A 136 5.12 7.17 -10.88
N GLY A 137 5.19 7.88 -9.74
CA GLY A 137 4.21 7.81 -8.65
C GLY A 137 3.34 9.05 -8.67
N ILE A 138 2.03 8.88 -8.69
CA ILE A 138 1.05 9.96 -8.77
C ILE A 138 0.14 9.94 -7.55
N ASP A 139 -0.08 11.10 -6.94
CA ASP A 139 -1.04 11.24 -5.86
C ASP A 139 -1.68 12.64 -5.90
N PHE A 140 -2.90 12.72 -5.45
CA PHE A 140 -3.60 13.99 -5.25
C PHE A 140 -3.10 14.72 -4.00
N SER A 141 -2.71 13.96 -2.97
CA SER A 141 -2.32 14.45 -1.65
C SER A 141 -0.84 14.88 -1.61
N VAL A 142 -0.58 16.16 -1.44
CA VAL A 142 0.79 16.67 -1.21
C VAL A 142 1.43 16.09 0.07
N PRO A 143 0.72 15.94 1.21
CA PRO A 143 1.27 15.22 2.36
C PRO A 143 1.72 13.80 2.04
N ALA A 144 0.94 13.03 1.28
CA ALA A 144 1.32 11.68 0.83
C ALA A 144 2.59 11.71 -0.03
N LEU A 145 2.67 12.63 -1.01
CA LEU A 145 3.86 12.79 -1.85
C LEU A 145 5.13 13.16 -1.06
N ARG A 146 5.00 13.84 0.08
CA ARG A 146 6.15 14.08 0.97
C ARG A 146 6.64 12.79 1.63
N VAL A 147 5.74 11.88 2.00
CA VAL A 147 6.10 10.55 2.51
C VAL A 147 6.73 9.73 1.39
N ALA A 148 6.11 9.70 0.21
CA ALA A 148 6.63 9.05 -1.00
C ALA A 148 8.07 9.52 -1.31
N HIS A 149 8.30 10.84 -1.32
CA HIS A 149 9.63 11.41 -1.58
C HIS A 149 10.68 10.94 -0.57
N ARG A 150 10.34 10.88 0.73
CA ARG A 150 11.26 10.35 1.75
C ARG A 150 11.63 8.89 1.47
N ASN A 151 10.65 8.08 1.09
CA ASN A 151 10.86 6.66 0.82
C ASN A 151 11.72 6.43 -0.41
N THR A 152 11.37 7.05 -1.54
CA THR A 152 12.11 6.91 -2.80
C THR A 152 13.57 7.39 -2.66
N ARG A 153 13.78 8.52 -1.96
CA ARG A 153 15.13 9.03 -1.67
C ARG A 153 15.94 8.09 -0.79
N ARG A 154 15.34 7.64 0.34
CA ARG A 154 16.02 6.76 1.30
C ARG A 154 16.43 5.42 0.69
N LEU A 155 15.59 4.87 -0.19
CA LEU A 155 15.81 3.59 -0.85
C LEU A 155 16.55 3.73 -2.20
N SER A 156 16.88 4.96 -2.61
CA SER A 156 17.50 5.24 -3.91
C SER A 156 16.69 4.69 -5.09
N ALA A 157 15.37 4.68 -4.98
CA ALA A 157 14.47 4.25 -6.03
C ALA A 157 14.27 5.40 -7.04
N ASP A 158 14.47 5.12 -8.33
CA ASP A 158 14.26 6.09 -9.40
C ASP A 158 12.77 6.21 -9.75
N VAL A 159 12.06 7.03 -8.98
CA VAL A 159 10.63 7.29 -9.11
C VAL A 159 10.40 8.79 -9.27
N GLN A 160 9.75 9.18 -10.36
CA GLN A 160 9.28 10.54 -10.56
C GLN A 160 7.94 10.73 -9.85
N LEU A 161 7.84 11.68 -8.92
CA LEU A 161 6.62 11.97 -8.17
C LEU A 161 5.89 13.16 -8.77
N VAL A 162 4.59 12.99 -9.01
CA VAL A 162 3.73 13.99 -9.65
C VAL A 162 2.46 14.19 -8.83
N GLN A 163 2.12 15.44 -8.53
CA GLN A 163 0.81 15.76 -7.97
C GLN A 163 -0.22 15.85 -9.10
N SER A 164 -1.25 15.02 -9.05
CA SER A 164 -2.34 15.04 -10.03
C SER A 164 -3.61 14.37 -9.47
N ASP A 165 -4.75 14.77 -10.02
CA ASP A 165 -6.00 14.01 -9.85
C ASP A 165 -5.96 12.82 -10.80
N LEU A 166 -5.87 11.62 -10.23
CA LEU A 166 -5.69 10.36 -10.97
C LEU A 166 -4.60 10.52 -12.07
N ALA A 167 -4.87 10.01 -13.25
CA ALA A 167 -3.94 9.98 -14.37
C ALA A 167 -3.94 11.25 -15.24
N PHE A 168 -4.58 12.37 -14.80
CA PHE A 168 -4.75 13.58 -15.61
C PHE A 168 -3.43 14.16 -16.13
N ALA A 169 -2.36 14.14 -15.34
CA ALA A 169 -1.05 14.65 -15.74
C ALA A 169 -0.29 13.74 -16.72
N LEU A 170 -0.77 12.51 -16.99
CA LEU A 170 -0.10 11.59 -17.90
C LEU A 170 -0.46 11.89 -19.36
N GLY A 171 0.55 12.03 -20.22
CA GLY A 171 0.39 12.11 -21.67
C GLY A 171 0.40 10.74 -22.36
N GLY A 172 1.00 9.72 -21.73
CA GLY A 172 1.06 8.35 -22.21
C GLY A 172 1.96 7.52 -21.31
N VAL A 173 1.56 6.28 -21.06
CA VAL A 173 2.26 5.33 -20.22
C VAL A 173 1.90 3.92 -20.67
N ASP A 174 2.82 2.97 -20.53
CA ASP A 174 2.62 1.60 -21.00
C ASP A 174 1.88 0.74 -19.99
N VAL A 175 2.21 0.88 -18.71
CA VAL A 175 1.63 0.14 -17.60
C VAL A 175 1.09 1.09 -16.55
N ILE A 176 -0.14 0.87 -16.11
CA ILE A 176 -0.74 1.57 -14.98
C ILE A 176 -1.09 0.55 -13.91
N VAL A 177 -0.65 0.81 -12.68
CA VAL A 177 -1.07 0.08 -11.49
C VAL A 177 -1.76 1.05 -10.54
N ALA A 178 -2.78 0.59 -9.82
CA ALA A 178 -3.46 1.46 -8.86
C ALA A 178 -4.11 0.66 -7.72
N ASN A 179 -3.83 1.09 -6.50
CA ASN A 179 -4.61 0.74 -5.31
C ASN A 179 -5.36 2.00 -4.88
N LEU A 180 -6.49 2.26 -5.53
CA LEU A 180 -7.33 3.43 -5.27
C LEU A 180 -8.29 3.17 -4.09
N PRO A 181 -8.80 4.22 -3.45
CA PRO A 181 -9.89 4.09 -2.48
C PRO A 181 -11.06 3.30 -3.05
N TYR A 182 -11.39 2.18 -2.43
CA TYR A 182 -12.44 1.27 -2.90
C TYR A 182 -13.49 0.90 -1.83
N VAL A 183 -13.41 1.46 -0.62
CA VAL A 183 -14.40 1.19 0.43
C VAL A 183 -15.65 2.02 0.18
N PRO A 184 -16.86 1.40 0.13
CA PRO A 184 -18.10 2.16 0.03
C PRO A 184 -18.29 3.09 1.23
N SER A 185 -18.65 4.36 1.00
CA SER A 185 -18.78 5.38 2.05
C SER A 185 -19.67 4.94 3.22
N ALA A 186 -20.76 4.20 2.92
CA ALA A 186 -21.70 3.71 3.93
C ALA A 186 -21.08 2.64 4.87
N THR A 187 -20.02 1.95 4.44
CA THR A 187 -19.37 0.88 5.22
C THR A 187 -18.17 1.36 6.03
N ILE A 188 -17.72 2.58 5.84
CA ILE A 188 -16.55 3.14 6.55
C ILE A 188 -16.72 3.05 8.06
N ALA A 189 -17.93 3.30 8.57
CA ALA A 189 -18.21 3.22 10.01
C ALA A 189 -18.01 1.81 10.61
N THR A 190 -18.01 0.77 9.78
CA THR A 190 -17.82 -0.63 10.20
C THR A 190 -16.37 -1.10 10.17
N LEU A 191 -15.46 -0.29 9.61
CA LEU A 191 -14.03 -0.60 9.57
C LEU A 191 -13.45 -0.73 10.98
N ALA A 192 -12.36 -1.47 11.11
CA ALA A 192 -11.60 -1.53 12.34
C ALA A 192 -11.25 -0.12 12.82
N ARG A 193 -11.37 0.11 14.13
CA ARG A 193 -11.20 1.44 14.75
C ARG A 193 -9.88 2.11 14.36
N GLU A 194 -8.80 1.34 14.30
CA GLU A 194 -7.47 1.85 13.93
C GLU A 194 -7.40 2.33 12.47
N VAL A 195 -8.14 1.70 11.55
CA VAL A 195 -8.24 2.15 10.16
C VAL A 195 -9.11 3.39 10.09
N ARG A 196 -10.35 3.28 10.57
CA ARG A 196 -11.35 4.34 10.48
C ARG A 196 -10.93 5.66 11.14
N ASP A 197 -10.31 5.59 12.33
CA ASP A 197 -10.04 6.77 13.17
C ASP A 197 -8.60 7.30 12.97
N ARG A 198 -7.71 6.57 12.32
CA ARG A 198 -6.29 6.89 12.27
C ARG A 198 -5.68 6.97 10.88
N GLU A 199 -6.18 6.20 9.93
CA GLU A 199 -5.70 6.30 8.56
C GLU A 199 -6.46 7.40 7.80
N PRO A 200 -5.87 8.02 6.76
CA PRO A 200 -6.51 9.14 6.08
C PRO A 200 -7.75 8.67 5.29
N LEU A 201 -8.91 9.29 5.55
CA LEU A 201 -10.18 8.95 4.89
C LEU A 201 -10.06 8.94 3.37
N LEU A 202 -9.31 9.90 2.82
CA LEU A 202 -9.08 10.01 1.37
C LEU A 202 -8.41 8.77 0.76
N ALA A 203 -7.78 7.92 1.57
CA ALA A 203 -7.07 6.74 1.09
C ALA A 203 -7.96 5.49 1.00
N PHE A 204 -9.20 5.52 1.49
CA PHE A 204 -10.10 4.35 1.43
C PHE A 204 -11.54 4.65 1.02
N ASP A 205 -12.02 5.89 1.10
CA ASP A 205 -13.39 6.25 0.68
C ASP A 205 -13.48 6.26 -0.86
N GLY A 206 -14.09 5.23 -1.42
CA GLY A 206 -14.30 5.05 -2.87
C GLY A 206 -15.66 5.54 -3.38
N GLY A 207 -16.45 6.26 -2.55
CA GLY A 207 -17.76 6.76 -2.94
C GLY A 207 -18.89 5.78 -2.64
N VAL A 208 -20.01 5.92 -3.34
CA VAL A 208 -21.28 5.23 -3.01
C VAL A 208 -21.13 3.71 -3.00
N ASP A 209 -20.52 3.12 -4.01
CA ASP A 209 -20.26 1.67 -4.13
C ASP A 209 -18.76 1.32 -4.09
N GLY A 210 -17.91 2.30 -3.80
CA GLY A 210 -16.47 2.12 -3.71
C GLY A 210 -15.75 2.14 -5.06
N LEU A 211 -16.41 2.48 -6.16
CA LEU A 211 -15.82 2.38 -7.50
C LEU A 211 -15.68 3.73 -8.22
N ASP A 212 -15.98 4.85 -7.58
CA ASP A 212 -16.01 6.16 -8.25
C ASP A 212 -14.66 6.51 -8.89
N LEU A 213 -13.57 6.37 -8.17
CA LEU A 213 -12.23 6.68 -8.69
C LEU A 213 -11.73 5.61 -9.68
N ILE A 214 -12.07 4.35 -9.44
CA ILE A 214 -11.72 3.24 -10.33
C ILE A 214 -12.37 3.43 -11.70
N ARG A 215 -13.68 3.77 -11.76
CA ARG A 215 -14.37 4.06 -13.02
C ARG A 215 -13.75 5.25 -13.77
N ARG A 216 -13.43 6.33 -13.05
CA ARG A 216 -12.77 7.50 -13.66
C ARG A 216 -11.42 7.14 -14.28
N LEU A 217 -10.62 6.29 -13.59
CA LEU A 217 -9.34 5.84 -14.14
C LEU A 217 -9.53 4.91 -15.36
N ILE A 218 -10.52 4.02 -15.32
CA ILE A 218 -10.87 3.17 -16.48
C ILE A 218 -11.28 4.03 -17.67
N ASP A 219 -12.12 5.06 -17.46
CA ASP A 219 -12.56 5.99 -18.51
C ASP A 219 -11.37 6.75 -19.12
N ASP A 220 -10.44 7.23 -18.29
CA ASP A 220 -9.18 7.86 -18.76
C ASP A 220 -8.34 6.88 -19.60
N CYS A 221 -8.24 5.62 -19.19
CA CYS A 221 -7.55 4.59 -19.94
C CYS A 221 -8.23 4.29 -21.27
N ALA A 222 -9.55 4.16 -21.29
CA ALA A 222 -10.33 3.84 -22.48
C ALA A 222 -10.29 4.96 -23.55
N THR A 223 -10.35 6.20 -23.11
CA THR A 223 -10.54 7.35 -24.02
C THR A 223 -9.24 8.03 -24.43
N ARG A 224 -8.23 8.04 -23.56
CA ARG A 224 -7.05 8.89 -23.74
C ARG A 224 -5.72 8.14 -23.64
N LEU A 225 -5.51 7.34 -22.58
CA LEU A 225 -4.19 6.77 -22.29
C LEU A 225 -3.93 5.48 -23.08
N ARG A 226 -4.93 4.60 -23.18
CA ARG A 226 -4.87 3.28 -23.81
C ARG A 226 -3.60 2.51 -23.43
N PRO A 227 -3.36 2.27 -22.11
CA PRO A 227 -2.17 1.57 -21.66
C PRO A 227 -2.16 0.13 -22.17
N ARG A 228 -0.99 -0.47 -22.30
CA ARG A 228 -0.89 -1.90 -22.60
C ARG A 228 -1.46 -2.75 -21.47
N LEU A 229 -1.28 -2.30 -20.22
CA LEU A 229 -1.83 -2.94 -19.03
C LEU A 229 -2.34 -1.90 -18.05
N LEU A 230 -3.55 -2.09 -17.57
CA LEU A 230 -4.08 -1.49 -16.34
C LEU A 230 -4.29 -2.62 -15.33
N ALA A 231 -3.76 -2.46 -14.10
CA ALA A 231 -3.97 -3.38 -12.99
C ALA A 231 -4.55 -2.61 -11.80
N LEU A 232 -5.69 -3.07 -11.29
CA LEU A 232 -6.49 -2.41 -10.26
C LEU A 232 -6.66 -3.34 -9.06
N GLU A 233 -6.26 -2.92 -7.87
CA GLU A 233 -6.64 -3.60 -6.63
C GLU A 233 -8.11 -3.30 -6.31
N CYS A 234 -8.82 -4.30 -5.76
CA CYS A 234 -10.23 -4.18 -5.39
C CYS A 234 -10.63 -5.09 -4.23
N ASP A 235 -11.79 -4.82 -3.64
CA ASP A 235 -12.47 -5.82 -2.82
C ASP A 235 -12.98 -6.98 -3.70
N PRO A 236 -12.99 -8.23 -3.22
CA PRO A 236 -13.46 -9.38 -3.99
C PRO A 236 -14.85 -9.21 -4.62
N HIS A 237 -15.75 -8.51 -3.94
CA HIS A 237 -17.12 -8.24 -4.45
C HIS A 237 -17.15 -7.23 -5.60
N GLN A 238 -16.07 -6.47 -5.80
CA GLN A 238 -15.96 -5.44 -6.83
C GLN A 238 -15.32 -5.95 -8.13
N ALA A 239 -14.76 -7.15 -8.14
CA ALA A 239 -14.08 -7.69 -9.33
C ALA A 239 -15.01 -7.73 -10.54
N HIS A 240 -16.26 -8.21 -10.40
CA HIS A 240 -17.20 -8.31 -11.50
C HIS A 240 -17.58 -6.95 -12.12
N PRO A 241 -18.03 -5.93 -11.36
CA PRO A 241 -18.32 -4.63 -11.93
C PRO A 241 -17.08 -3.92 -12.54
N ILE A 242 -15.86 -4.19 -12.04
CA ILE A 242 -14.64 -3.68 -12.67
C ILE A 242 -14.39 -4.37 -14.02
N ILE A 243 -14.58 -5.69 -14.11
CA ILE A 243 -14.49 -6.43 -15.38
C ILE A 243 -15.46 -5.85 -16.41
N GLU A 244 -16.72 -5.64 -16.04
CA GLU A 244 -17.72 -5.03 -16.92
C GLU A 244 -17.29 -3.63 -17.39
N ALA A 245 -16.79 -2.79 -16.47
CA ALA A 245 -16.32 -1.45 -16.83
C ALA A 245 -15.14 -1.48 -17.80
N LEU A 246 -14.17 -2.40 -17.60
CA LEU A 246 -13.04 -2.59 -18.50
C LEU A 246 -13.47 -3.02 -19.89
N LEU A 247 -14.35 -4.02 -19.99
CA LEU A 247 -14.88 -4.52 -21.27
C LEU A 247 -15.67 -3.45 -22.01
N ASN A 248 -16.53 -2.70 -21.30
CA ASN A 248 -17.29 -1.58 -21.86
C ASN A 248 -16.37 -0.44 -22.34
N GLY A 249 -15.22 -0.23 -21.67
CA GLY A 249 -14.17 0.70 -22.07
C GLY A 249 -13.28 0.18 -23.22
N GLY A 250 -13.60 -0.98 -23.82
CA GLY A 250 -12.87 -1.56 -24.95
C GLY A 250 -11.55 -2.23 -24.55
N ALA A 251 -11.37 -2.58 -23.27
CA ALA A 251 -10.26 -3.43 -22.87
C ALA A 251 -10.48 -4.87 -23.38
N HIS A 252 -9.38 -5.54 -23.68
CA HIS A 252 -9.34 -6.99 -23.96
C HIS A 252 -8.44 -7.71 -22.95
N ASP A 253 -8.38 -9.03 -23.02
CA ASP A 253 -7.55 -9.85 -22.13
C ASP A 253 -7.75 -9.50 -20.64
N VAL A 254 -9.04 -9.31 -20.26
CA VAL A 254 -9.40 -9.01 -18.89
C VAL A 254 -9.21 -10.26 -18.03
N ALA A 255 -8.42 -10.13 -16.95
CA ALA A 255 -8.11 -11.24 -16.06
C ALA A 255 -8.19 -10.82 -14.59
N VAL A 256 -8.32 -11.81 -13.70
CA VAL A 256 -8.36 -11.61 -12.24
C VAL A 256 -7.23 -12.39 -11.60
N GLN A 257 -6.46 -11.70 -10.74
CA GLN A 257 -5.46 -12.30 -9.87
C GLN A 257 -6.04 -12.46 -8.46
N LYS A 258 -5.76 -13.61 -7.84
CA LYS A 258 -6.22 -13.94 -6.49
C LYS A 258 -5.12 -13.70 -5.47
N ASP A 259 -5.54 -13.34 -4.25
CA ASP A 259 -4.64 -13.32 -3.10
C ASP A 259 -4.31 -14.74 -2.59
N PHE A 260 -3.39 -14.84 -1.63
CA PHE A 260 -3.00 -16.12 -1.04
C PHE A 260 -4.16 -16.86 -0.33
N ALA A 261 -5.25 -16.18 -0.02
CA ALA A 261 -6.47 -16.79 0.50
C ALA A 261 -7.44 -17.23 -0.60
N GLY A 262 -7.06 -17.09 -1.89
CA GLY A 262 -7.86 -17.47 -3.05
C GLY A 262 -9.00 -16.50 -3.37
N ARG A 263 -9.00 -15.29 -2.81
CA ARG A 263 -10.00 -14.24 -3.08
C ARG A 263 -9.53 -13.36 -4.23
N ASP A 264 -10.47 -12.91 -5.06
CA ASP A 264 -10.19 -11.97 -6.14
C ASP A 264 -9.61 -10.67 -5.56
N ARG A 265 -8.47 -10.20 -6.11
CA ARG A 265 -7.75 -9.06 -5.52
C ARG A 265 -7.30 -8.03 -6.55
N VAL A 266 -6.82 -8.45 -7.70
CA VAL A 266 -6.38 -7.54 -8.76
C VAL A 266 -7.09 -7.89 -10.04
N VAL A 267 -7.74 -6.90 -10.67
CA VAL A 267 -8.33 -7.03 -12.00
C VAL A 267 -7.43 -6.30 -13.00
N THR A 268 -7.13 -6.97 -14.10
CA THR A 268 -6.31 -6.41 -15.18
C THR A 268 -7.10 -6.30 -16.47
N GLY A 269 -6.76 -5.30 -17.29
CA GLY A 269 -7.28 -5.15 -18.64
C GLY A 269 -6.23 -4.52 -19.56
N ARG A 270 -6.34 -4.78 -20.87
CA ARG A 270 -5.38 -4.34 -21.87
C ARG A 270 -6.05 -3.54 -22.95
N TRP A 271 -5.37 -2.52 -23.46
CA TRP A 271 -5.76 -1.82 -24.70
C TRP A 271 -4.62 -1.95 -25.71
N GLY A 272 -4.95 -2.37 -26.92
CA GLY A 272 -3.97 -2.32 -28.01
C GLY A 272 -3.63 -0.85 -28.32
N ARG A 273 -2.34 -0.50 -28.35
CA ARG A 273 -1.93 0.70 -29.08
C ARG A 273 -2.09 0.36 -30.56
N GLU A 274 -2.90 1.14 -31.30
CA GLU A 274 -2.82 1.14 -32.74
C GLU A 274 -1.37 1.49 -33.12
N ALA A 275 -0.78 0.66 -33.98
CA ALA A 275 0.61 0.78 -34.41
C ALA A 275 0.83 2.04 -35.25
#